data_8620a9aea77e006c67c380eee67ba997
#
_entry.id   8620a9aea77e006c67c380eee67ba997
#
_cell.length_a   1.000
_cell.length_b   1.000
_cell.length_c   1.000
_cell.angle_alpha   90.00
_cell.angle_beta   90.00
_cell.angle_gamma   90.00
#
_symmetry.space_group_name_H-M   'P 1'
#
loop_
_entity.id
_entity.type
_entity.pdbx_description
1 polymer ?
#
loop_
_entity_poly.entity_id
_entity_poly.type
_entity_poly.pdbx_seq_one_letter_code
_entity_poly.pdbx_strand_id
1 'polypeptide(L)'
;MDTKNVIAAISLSAAVIILYSLFFAPPPLTKENLAEKNKIEQGTDAPSLDQKENVTEISREDALSQSKRIQFENQSIIGSISLKGAAIDDLTFKEYNVSLDSDEKVKLLAPRNTSDGYLIESGFITTDKNIDIPNSNSIWSTSGNNRLTDQSPVKLSWTNDQGITFEKEISLDDKFLFTIKQRIINSTDKTYDFYSYGQIIRNKIPEISNFYILHEGLLATLDDELIEEDYDDIQEEKFSKTSQKGWLGISDKFWIT
;
A
#
# COMPACT_ATOMS: atom_id res chain seq x y z
N MET A 1 26.88 -41.02 33.36
CA MET A 1 27.35 -40.13 32.29
C MET A 1 28.63 -39.46 32.77
N ASP A 2 29.66 -39.47 31.98
CA ASP A 2 30.98 -38.98 32.37
C ASP A 2 30.96 -37.44 32.35
N THR A 3 31.04 -36.82 33.51
CA THR A 3 30.96 -35.35 33.68
C THR A 3 32.01 -34.61 32.82
N LYS A 4 33.12 -35.24 32.53
CA LYS A 4 34.18 -34.70 31.66
C LYS A 4 33.71 -34.56 30.21
N ASN A 5 32.94 -35.52 29.71
CA ASN A 5 32.40 -35.46 28.33
C ASN A 5 31.28 -34.39 28.18
N VAL A 6 30.51 -34.19 29.23
CA VAL A 6 29.48 -33.13 29.26
C VAL A 6 30.11 -31.72 29.25
N ILE A 7 31.16 -31.53 30.07
CA ILE A 7 31.90 -30.25 30.10
C ILE A 7 32.59 -30.00 28.75
N ALA A 8 33.20 -31.03 28.16
CA ALA A 8 33.82 -30.89 26.84
C ALA A 8 32.81 -30.54 25.74
N ALA A 9 31.63 -31.14 25.75
CA ALA A 9 30.55 -30.84 24.80
C ALA A 9 30.02 -29.39 24.93
N ILE A 10 29.81 -28.93 26.17
CA ILE A 10 29.36 -27.56 26.44
C ILE A 10 30.45 -26.56 26.00
N SER A 11 31.70 -26.81 26.31
CA SER A 11 32.82 -25.94 25.92
C SER A 11 32.99 -25.86 24.40
N LEU A 12 32.81 -26.97 23.69
CA LEU A 12 32.88 -27.01 22.24
C LEU A 12 31.72 -26.24 21.60
N SER A 13 30.51 -26.43 22.14
CA SER A 13 29.31 -25.68 21.66
C SER A 13 29.46 -24.18 21.89
N ALA A 14 29.94 -23.75 23.04
CA ALA A 14 30.23 -22.36 23.33
C ALA A 14 31.29 -21.77 22.40
N ALA A 15 32.35 -22.52 22.11
CA ALA A 15 33.40 -22.10 21.17
C ALA A 15 32.85 -21.90 19.73
N VAL A 16 31.95 -22.77 19.27
CA VAL A 16 31.32 -22.67 17.96
C VAL A 16 30.42 -21.41 17.90
N ILE A 17 29.62 -21.14 18.94
CA ILE A 17 28.75 -19.95 19.01
C ILE A 17 29.61 -18.68 19.00
N ILE A 18 30.69 -18.63 19.74
CA ILE A 18 31.60 -17.48 19.79
C ILE A 18 32.28 -17.26 18.43
N LEU A 19 32.77 -18.32 17.80
CA LEU A 19 33.36 -18.24 16.46
C LEU A 19 32.33 -17.78 15.42
N TYR A 20 31.12 -18.30 15.47
CA TYR A 20 30.03 -17.85 14.59
C TYR A 20 29.71 -16.36 14.80
N SER A 21 29.58 -15.91 16.04
CA SER A 21 29.30 -14.51 16.34
C SER A 21 30.43 -13.54 15.93
N LEU A 22 31.69 -14.00 15.92
CA LEU A 22 32.83 -13.18 15.49
C LEU A 22 32.95 -13.05 13.97
N PHE A 23 32.56 -14.08 13.22
CA PHE A 23 32.79 -14.13 11.76
C PHE A 23 31.52 -13.95 10.92
N PHE A 24 30.34 -14.24 11.47
CA PHE A 24 29.09 -14.28 10.72
C PHE A 24 27.96 -13.44 11.33
N ALA A 25 28.08 -12.97 12.58
CA ALA A 25 27.07 -12.09 13.14
C ALA A 25 27.12 -10.72 12.44
N PRO A 26 25.97 -10.18 12.04
CA PRO A 26 25.92 -8.81 11.52
C PRO A 26 26.45 -7.83 12.57
N PRO A 27 27.12 -6.74 12.17
CA PRO A 27 27.65 -5.78 13.11
C PRO A 27 26.52 -5.21 14.00
N PRO A 28 26.75 -5.02 15.30
CA PRO A 28 25.74 -4.47 16.19
C PRO A 28 25.33 -3.08 15.68
N LEU A 29 24.02 -2.82 15.66
CA LEU A 29 23.47 -1.52 15.29
C LEU A 29 24.09 -0.45 16.21
N THR A 30 24.93 0.40 15.65
CA THR A 30 25.51 1.52 16.39
C THR A 30 24.43 2.59 16.62
N LYS A 31 24.58 3.38 17.71
CA LYS A 31 23.65 4.47 18.04
C LYS A 31 23.50 5.49 16.89
N GLU A 32 24.50 5.59 16.02
CA GLU A 32 24.43 6.44 14.81
C GLU A 32 23.46 5.87 13.78
N ASN A 33 23.45 4.56 13.51
CA ASN A 33 22.50 3.92 12.60
C ASN A 33 21.07 3.96 13.13
N LEU A 34 20.87 3.93 14.46
CA LEU A 34 19.57 4.12 15.08
C LEU A 34 19.11 5.59 15.01
N ALA A 35 20.04 6.55 15.12
CA ALA A 35 19.73 7.98 15.01
C ALA A 35 19.40 8.38 13.54
N GLU A 36 20.05 7.76 12.57
CA GLU A 36 19.77 7.96 11.15
C GLU A 36 18.43 7.31 10.75
N LYS A 37 18.15 6.09 11.24
CA LYS A 37 16.88 5.40 11.05
C LYS A 37 15.72 6.16 11.69
N ASN A 38 15.89 6.64 12.93
CA ASN A 38 14.91 7.48 13.60
C ASN A 38 14.73 8.87 12.95
N LYS A 39 15.74 9.40 12.25
CA LYS A 39 15.62 10.65 11.50
C LYS A 39 14.80 10.49 10.23
N ILE A 40 14.91 9.34 9.56
CA ILE A 40 14.11 9.00 8.39
C ILE A 40 12.65 8.74 8.83
N GLU A 41 12.43 8.06 9.96
CA GLU A 41 11.09 7.81 10.50
C GLU A 41 10.38 9.06 11.05
N GLN A 42 11.12 10.07 11.53
CA GLN A 42 10.55 11.33 12.05
C GLN A 42 10.37 12.44 11.00
N GLY A 43 10.84 12.24 9.77
CA GLY A 43 10.85 13.25 8.71
C GLY A 43 9.86 13.02 7.57
N THR A 44 9.25 11.87 7.48
CA THR A 44 8.31 11.57 6.42
C THR A 44 6.90 11.61 6.97
N ASP A 45 6.14 12.68 6.68
CA ASP A 45 4.69 12.69 6.80
C ASP A 45 4.05 11.76 5.73
N ALA A 46 4.58 10.54 5.58
CA ALA A 46 3.84 9.49 4.92
C ALA A 46 2.54 9.31 5.71
N PRO A 47 1.37 9.18 5.06
CA PRO A 47 0.10 8.98 5.75
C PRO A 47 0.25 7.80 6.69
N SER A 48 0.37 8.10 7.99
CA SER A 48 0.52 7.07 9.02
C SER A 48 -0.82 6.40 9.23
N LEU A 49 -0.85 5.08 9.22
CA LEU A 49 -2.03 4.29 9.61
C LEU A 49 -2.40 4.48 11.09
N ASP A 50 -1.52 5.11 11.88
CA ASP A 50 -1.75 5.40 13.31
C ASP A 50 -2.77 6.52 13.55
N GLN A 51 -3.16 7.27 12.53
CA GLN A 51 -4.33 8.14 12.59
C GLN A 51 -5.58 7.30 12.33
N LYS A 52 -6.08 6.61 13.36
CA LYS A 52 -7.48 6.20 13.41
C LYS A 52 -8.31 7.48 13.42
N GLU A 53 -8.61 8.02 12.24
CA GLU A 53 -9.73 8.93 12.11
C GLU A 53 -10.93 8.15 12.63
N ASN A 54 -11.69 8.72 13.56
CA ASN A 54 -13.00 8.18 13.97
C ASN A 54 -13.96 8.35 12.78
N VAL A 55 -13.79 7.50 11.78
CA VAL A 55 -14.62 7.50 10.58
C VAL A 55 -15.91 6.80 10.97
N THR A 56 -17.02 7.52 10.97
CA THR A 56 -18.34 6.92 11.09
C THR A 56 -18.56 6.02 9.89
N GLU A 57 -18.75 4.73 10.13
CA GLU A 57 -19.04 3.78 9.06
C GLU A 57 -20.37 4.11 8.42
N ILE A 58 -20.38 4.14 7.10
CA ILE A 58 -21.57 4.39 6.28
C ILE A 58 -21.75 3.32 5.21
N SER A 59 -22.90 3.30 4.56
CA SER A 59 -23.13 2.38 3.45
C SER A 59 -22.19 2.66 2.27
N ARG A 60 -21.96 1.65 1.44
CA ARG A 60 -21.15 1.82 0.21
C ARG A 60 -21.76 2.89 -0.70
N GLU A 61 -23.07 2.88 -0.87
CA GLU A 61 -23.81 3.81 -1.72
C GLU A 61 -23.64 5.25 -1.23
N ASP A 62 -23.77 5.48 0.06
CA ASP A 62 -23.55 6.78 0.68
C ASP A 62 -22.10 7.22 0.52
N ALA A 63 -21.16 6.33 0.74
CA ALA A 63 -19.71 6.61 0.59
C ALA A 63 -19.36 7.02 -0.86
N LEU A 64 -19.86 6.29 -1.85
CA LEU A 64 -19.64 6.60 -3.27
C LEU A 64 -20.26 7.96 -3.67
N SER A 65 -21.33 8.38 -3.01
CA SER A 65 -21.99 9.65 -3.28
C SER A 65 -21.27 10.89 -2.71
N GLN A 66 -20.34 10.71 -1.75
CA GLN A 66 -19.69 11.81 -1.03
C GLN A 66 -18.72 12.64 -1.87
N SER A 67 -18.27 12.14 -3.01
CA SER A 67 -17.33 12.84 -3.88
C SER A 67 -17.66 12.66 -5.35
N LYS A 68 -17.22 13.62 -6.18
CA LYS A 68 -17.23 13.41 -7.64
C LYS A 68 -16.28 12.26 -7.98
N ARG A 69 -16.66 11.48 -8.99
CA ARG A 69 -15.94 10.27 -9.37
C ARG A 69 -15.72 10.19 -10.87
N ILE A 70 -14.63 9.54 -11.27
CA ILE A 70 -14.38 9.12 -12.64
C ILE A 70 -14.78 7.67 -12.75
N GLN A 71 -15.70 7.35 -13.62
CA GLN A 71 -16.08 5.97 -13.90
C GLN A 71 -15.00 5.28 -14.74
N PHE A 72 -14.72 4.03 -14.45
CA PHE A 72 -13.92 3.18 -15.31
C PHE A 72 -14.64 1.88 -15.67
N GLU A 73 -14.34 1.39 -16.85
CA GLU A 73 -14.87 0.11 -17.33
C GLU A 73 -14.00 -0.45 -18.44
N ASN A 74 -13.79 -1.75 -18.42
CA ASN A 74 -13.28 -2.56 -19.52
C ASN A 74 -14.08 -3.87 -19.63
N GLN A 75 -13.54 -4.90 -20.28
CA GLN A 75 -14.22 -6.19 -20.40
C GLN A 75 -14.38 -6.92 -19.07
N SER A 76 -13.42 -6.79 -18.16
CA SER A 76 -13.27 -7.59 -16.94
C SER A 76 -13.80 -6.91 -15.68
N ILE A 77 -13.69 -5.59 -15.59
CA ILE A 77 -14.00 -4.81 -14.39
C ILE A 77 -14.83 -3.56 -14.67
N ILE A 78 -15.56 -3.13 -13.65
CA ILE A 78 -16.27 -1.85 -13.60
C ILE A 78 -16.07 -1.21 -12.23
N GLY A 79 -16.01 0.11 -12.17
CA GLY A 79 -15.85 0.83 -10.91
C GLY A 79 -15.64 2.31 -11.10
N SER A 80 -15.06 2.95 -10.08
CA SER A 80 -14.80 4.37 -10.14
C SER A 80 -13.64 4.82 -9.26
N ILE A 81 -13.05 5.97 -9.64
CA ILE A 81 -11.96 6.64 -8.93
C ILE A 81 -12.57 7.87 -8.24
N SER A 82 -12.34 8.00 -6.95
CA SER A 82 -12.72 9.19 -6.20
C SER A 82 -11.87 10.39 -6.60
N LEU A 83 -12.46 11.55 -6.86
CA LEU A 83 -11.70 12.81 -7.02
C LEU A 83 -11.21 13.36 -5.67
N LYS A 84 -11.75 12.90 -4.55
CA LYS A 84 -11.21 13.16 -3.23
C LYS A 84 -10.08 12.16 -2.96
N GLY A 85 -8.85 12.64 -2.78
CA GLY A 85 -7.65 11.83 -2.59
C GLY A 85 -7.12 11.15 -3.86
N ALA A 86 -7.87 11.15 -4.96
CA ALA A 86 -7.57 10.39 -6.18
C ALA A 86 -7.37 8.89 -5.89
N ALA A 87 -8.26 8.32 -5.07
CA ALA A 87 -8.23 6.94 -4.63
C ALA A 87 -8.99 6.01 -5.60
N ILE A 88 -8.46 4.82 -5.85
CA ILE A 88 -9.18 3.73 -6.51
C ILE A 88 -9.84 2.91 -5.39
N ASP A 89 -11.11 3.16 -5.13
CA ASP A 89 -11.83 2.65 -3.96
C ASP A 89 -13.21 2.06 -4.31
N ASP A 90 -13.41 1.71 -5.56
CA ASP A 90 -14.64 1.10 -6.05
C ASP A 90 -14.32 0.25 -7.27
N LEU A 91 -14.29 -1.07 -7.10
CA LEU A 91 -14.03 -2.02 -8.17
C LEU A 91 -14.89 -3.27 -8.00
N THR A 92 -15.58 -3.64 -9.05
CA THR A 92 -16.40 -4.85 -9.14
C THR A 92 -15.96 -5.67 -10.34
N PHE A 93 -15.80 -6.96 -10.16
CA PHE A 93 -15.54 -7.90 -11.26
C PHE A 93 -16.81 -8.19 -12.05
N LYS A 94 -16.73 -8.22 -13.38
CA LYS A 94 -17.90 -8.48 -14.25
C LYS A 94 -18.18 -9.98 -14.41
N GLU A 95 -17.16 -10.82 -14.31
CA GLU A 95 -17.26 -12.26 -14.60
C GLU A 95 -17.35 -13.13 -13.35
N TYR A 96 -16.97 -12.61 -12.15
CA TYR A 96 -16.92 -13.40 -10.94
C TYR A 96 -18.10 -13.10 -10.03
N ASN A 97 -18.81 -14.16 -9.63
CA ASN A 97 -19.91 -14.09 -8.67
C ASN A 97 -19.42 -14.42 -7.24
N VAL A 98 -20.11 -13.90 -6.24
CA VAL A 98 -19.80 -14.15 -4.82
C VAL A 98 -19.92 -15.64 -4.48
N SER A 99 -20.86 -16.35 -5.11
CA SER A 99 -21.03 -17.80 -5.00
C SER A 99 -21.59 -18.38 -6.28
N LEU A 100 -21.56 -19.72 -6.42
CA LEU A 100 -22.09 -20.43 -7.60
C LEU A 100 -23.59 -20.24 -7.79
N ASP A 101 -24.33 -20.00 -6.71
CA ASP A 101 -25.79 -19.86 -6.70
C ASP A 101 -26.24 -18.39 -6.65
N SER A 102 -25.32 -17.44 -6.85
CA SER A 102 -25.62 -15.99 -6.77
C SER A 102 -25.23 -15.28 -8.06
N ASP A 103 -26.10 -14.35 -8.49
CA ASP A 103 -25.76 -13.42 -9.59
C ASP A 103 -25.00 -12.17 -9.07
N GLU A 104 -24.85 -12.03 -7.75
CA GLU A 104 -24.10 -10.91 -7.16
C GLU A 104 -22.63 -11.00 -7.49
N LYS A 105 -22.08 -9.92 -8.05
CA LYS A 105 -20.68 -9.82 -8.45
C LYS A 105 -19.76 -9.53 -7.28
N VAL A 106 -18.56 -10.08 -7.33
CA VAL A 106 -17.51 -9.81 -6.34
C VAL A 106 -17.09 -8.34 -6.44
N LYS A 107 -17.22 -7.63 -5.34
CA LYS A 107 -16.73 -6.26 -5.13
C LYS A 107 -15.38 -6.35 -4.45
N LEU A 108 -14.31 -6.06 -5.19
CA LEU A 108 -12.94 -6.15 -4.65
C LEU A 108 -12.60 -4.92 -3.80
N LEU A 109 -12.84 -3.72 -4.33
CA LEU A 109 -12.51 -2.48 -3.65
C LEU A 109 -13.77 -1.79 -3.11
N ALA A 110 -13.62 -1.16 -1.95
CA ALA A 110 -14.67 -0.42 -1.26
C ALA A 110 -14.11 0.88 -0.63
N PRO A 111 -14.92 1.96 -0.53
CA PRO A 111 -14.47 3.23 0.03
C PRO A 111 -13.97 3.11 1.47
N ARG A 112 -13.02 3.98 1.84
CA ARG A 112 -12.35 4.01 3.15
C ARG A 112 -13.30 4.00 4.35
N ASN A 113 -14.42 4.69 4.25
CA ASN A 113 -15.39 4.88 5.33
C ASN A 113 -16.52 3.85 5.33
N THR A 114 -16.33 2.71 4.71
CA THR A 114 -17.20 1.54 4.84
C THR A 114 -16.56 0.49 5.77
N SER A 115 -17.36 -0.41 6.32
CA SER A 115 -16.88 -1.49 7.21
C SER A 115 -15.82 -2.38 6.56
N ASP A 116 -15.98 -2.62 5.27
CA ASP A 116 -15.14 -3.44 4.41
C ASP A 116 -14.22 -2.61 3.50
N GLY A 117 -13.90 -1.38 3.91
CA GLY A 117 -13.06 -0.46 3.14
C GLY A 117 -11.76 -1.13 2.68
N TYR A 118 -11.55 -1.13 1.36
CA TYR A 118 -10.39 -1.70 0.71
C TYR A 118 -10.06 -0.85 -0.52
N LEU A 119 -8.92 -0.17 -0.51
CA LEU A 119 -8.63 0.84 -1.52
C LEU A 119 -7.14 0.97 -1.79
N ILE A 120 -6.82 1.54 -2.95
CA ILE A 120 -5.46 1.83 -3.40
C ILE A 120 -5.32 3.35 -3.50
N GLU A 121 -4.25 3.86 -2.90
CA GLU A 121 -3.86 5.25 -2.99
C GLU A 121 -2.41 5.38 -3.45
N SER A 122 -2.11 6.48 -4.09
CA SER A 122 -0.75 6.90 -4.40
C SER A 122 -0.62 8.39 -4.16
N GLY A 123 0.57 8.86 -3.90
CA GLY A 123 0.73 10.28 -3.60
C GLY A 123 2.19 10.69 -3.52
N PHE A 124 2.39 11.81 -2.87
CA PHE A 124 3.68 12.45 -2.72
C PHE A 124 3.93 12.78 -1.25
N ILE A 125 5.17 12.72 -0.85
CA ILE A 125 5.65 13.17 0.45
C ILE A 125 6.81 14.15 0.24
N THR A 126 7.01 15.04 1.20
CA THR A 126 8.13 15.97 1.24
C THR A 126 8.64 16.12 2.66
N THR A 127 9.91 16.42 2.81
CA THR A 127 10.50 16.77 4.11
C THR A 127 10.34 18.26 4.47
N ASP A 128 9.95 19.08 3.49
CA ASP A 128 9.70 20.51 3.70
C ASP A 128 8.25 20.73 4.17
N LYS A 129 8.11 21.01 5.48
CA LYS A 129 6.81 21.24 6.13
C LYS A 129 6.08 22.52 5.68
N ASN A 130 6.75 23.38 4.91
CA ASN A 130 6.16 24.61 4.41
C ASN A 130 5.51 24.43 3.02
N ILE A 131 5.58 23.23 2.45
CA ILE A 131 5.00 22.93 1.15
C ILE A 131 3.73 22.12 1.34
N ASP A 132 2.63 22.66 0.81
CA ASP A 132 1.36 21.94 0.73
C ASP A 132 1.43 20.88 -0.36
N ILE A 133 1.17 19.64 0.03
CA ILE A 133 1.07 18.49 -0.87
C ILE A 133 -0.36 17.90 -0.84
N PRO A 134 -0.83 17.29 -1.92
CA PRO A 134 -2.15 16.66 -1.91
C PRO A 134 -2.20 15.47 -0.97
N ASN A 135 -3.31 15.35 -0.23
CA ASN A 135 -3.58 14.28 0.74
C ASN A 135 -4.93 13.60 0.43
N SER A 136 -5.37 12.68 1.30
CA SER A 136 -6.63 11.94 1.17
C SER A 136 -7.90 12.81 1.13
N ASN A 137 -7.82 14.06 1.59
CA ASN A 137 -8.93 15.02 1.56
C ASN A 137 -8.86 16.00 0.40
N SER A 138 -7.77 16.06 -0.33
CA SER A 138 -7.58 16.96 -1.47
C SER A 138 -8.51 16.62 -2.62
N ILE A 139 -9.16 17.64 -3.19
CA ILE A 139 -10.06 17.47 -4.33
C ILE A 139 -9.28 17.66 -5.62
N TRP A 140 -9.15 16.61 -6.39
CA TRP A 140 -8.46 16.63 -7.67
C TRP A 140 -9.38 17.09 -8.78
N SER A 141 -8.81 17.78 -9.75
CA SER A 141 -9.48 18.20 -10.97
C SER A 141 -9.16 17.24 -12.11
N THR A 142 -10.09 17.10 -13.05
CA THR A 142 -9.88 16.33 -14.28
C THR A 142 -9.63 17.28 -15.45
N SER A 143 -8.73 16.89 -16.35
CA SER A 143 -8.56 17.56 -17.64
C SER A 143 -8.86 16.58 -18.77
N GLY A 144 -9.84 16.89 -19.59
CA GLY A 144 -10.22 16.08 -20.75
C GLY A 144 -11.30 15.03 -20.44
N ASN A 145 -11.00 13.76 -20.71
CA ASN A 145 -11.97 12.67 -20.58
C ASN A 145 -12.31 12.34 -19.12
N ASN A 146 -13.59 12.19 -18.82
CA ASN A 146 -14.10 11.86 -17.48
C ASN A 146 -14.45 10.38 -17.32
N ARG A 147 -14.03 9.53 -18.25
CA ARG A 147 -14.21 8.09 -18.21
C ARG A 147 -12.90 7.39 -18.58
N LEU A 148 -12.47 6.49 -17.73
CA LEU A 148 -11.29 5.66 -17.97
C LEU A 148 -11.73 4.35 -18.65
N THR A 149 -11.06 4.01 -19.75
CA THR A 149 -11.21 2.72 -20.44
C THR A 149 -9.81 2.21 -20.82
N ASP A 150 -9.74 1.00 -21.34
CA ASP A 150 -8.52 0.41 -21.90
C ASP A 150 -7.89 1.24 -23.06
N GLN A 151 -8.70 2.08 -23.72
CA GLN A 151 -8.26 2.95 -24.82
C GLN A 151 -8.10 4.42 -24.43
N SER A 152 -8.54 4.82 -23.24
CA SER A 152 -8.65 6.22 -22.89
C SER A 152 -8.22 6.48 -21.44
N PRO A 153 -6.95 6.87 -21.22
CA PRO A 153 -6.46 7.25 -19.91
C PRO A 153 -7.10 8.54 -19.40
N VAL A 154 -7.08 8.76 -18.09
CA VAL A 154 -7.55 9.99 -17.46
C VAL A 154 -6.39 10.71 -16.79
N LYS A 155 -6.47 12.04 -16.78
CA LYS A 155 -5.51 12.90 -16.10
C LYS A 155 -6.18 13.66 -14.97
N LEU A 156 -5.56 13.58 -13.80
CA LEU A 156 -5.92 14.29 -12.59
C LEU A 156 -4.84 15.30 -12.27
N SER A 157 -5.24 16.49 -11.80
CA SER A 157 -4.31 17.52 -11.35
C SER A 157 -4.79 18.17 -10.07
N TRP A 158 -3.84 18.53 -9.22
CA TRP A 158 -4.04 19.34 -8.04
C TRP A 158 -2.90 20.35 -7.94
N THR A 159 -3.20 21.62 -7.68
CA THR A 159 -2.22 22.70 -7.60
C THR A 159 -2.34 23.35 -6.23
N ASN A 160 -1.20 23.52 -5.56
CA ASN A 160 -1.14 24.26 -4.31
C ASN A 160 -1.05 25.79 -4.54
N ASP A 161 -1.21 26.55 -3.46
CA ASP A 161 -1.13 28.02 -3.51
C ASP A 161 0.31 28.54 -3.77
N GLN A 162 1.31 27.66 -3.72
CA GLN A 162 2.71 27.99 -3.97
C GLN A 162 3.13 27.85 -5.43
N GLY A 163 2.25 27.43 -6.33
CA GLY A 163 2.52 27.28 -7.76
C GLY A 163 3.11 25.93 -8.14
N ILE A 164 2.92 24.91 -7.32
CA ILE A 164 3.33 23.54 -7.61
C ILE A 164 2.10 22.72 -8.01
N THR A 165 2.15 22.09 -9.17
CA THR A 165 1.07 21.25 -9.68
C THR A 165 1.49 19.78 -9.62
N PHE A 166 0.66 18.96 -9.00
CA PHE A 166 0.79 17.51 -8.92
C PHE A 166 -0.18 16.89 -9.92
N GLU A 167 0.31 15.97 -10.73
CA GLU A 167 -0.48 15.30 -11.76
C GLU A 167 -0.41 13.79 -11.60
N LYS A 168 -1.53 13.12 -11.90
CA LYS A 168 -1.62 11.67 -12.05
C LYS A 168 -2.25 11.36 -13.40
N GLU A 169 -1.58 10.57 -14.22
CA GLU A 169 -2.17 9.95 -15.41
C GLU A 169 -2.45 8.48 -15.06
N ILE A 170 -3.72 8.09 -15.16
CA ILE A 170 -4.18 6.74 -14.84
C ILE A 170 -4.65 6.10 -16.13
N SER A 171 -4.09 4.95 -16.46
CA SER A 171 -4.51 4.09 -17.57
C SER A 171 -4.89 2.71 -17.05
N LEU A 172 -5.74 2.02 -17.77
CA LEU A 172 -6.24 0.69 -17.50
C LEU A 172 -5.98 -0.17 -18.74
N ASP A 173 -5.52 -1.40 -18.56
CA ASP A 173 -5.43 -2.37 -19.67
C ASP A 173 -6.80 -3.04 -19.97
N ASP A 174 -6.81 -4.02 -20.84
CA ASP A 174 -8.02 -4.77 -21.20
C ASP A 174 -8.46 -5.77 -20.10
N LYS A 175 -7.67 -5.94 -19.02
CA LYS A 175 -7.93 -6.88 -17.92
C LYS A 175 -8.03 -6.16 -16.58
N PHE A 176 -6.93 -6.13 -15.80
CA PHE A 176 -6.95 -5.71 -14.40
C PHE A 176 -5.85 -4.70 -14.03
N LEU A 177 -4.89 -4.42 -14.94
CA LEU A 177 -3.73 -3.61 -14.62
C LEU A 177 -4.01 -2.12 -14.74
N PHE A 178 -3.93 -1.42 -13.62
CA PHE A 178 -3.86 0.04 -13.58
C PHE A 178 -2.40 0.48 -13.62
N THR A 179 -2.10 1.43 -14.49
CA THR A 179 -0.80 2.13 -14.49
C THR A 179 -1.00 3.56 -14.05
N ILE A 180 -0.31 3.97 -12.98
CA ILE A 180 -0.38 5.31 -12.43
C ILE A 180 0.96 6.01 -12.65
N LYS A 181 0.97 7.03 -13.50
CA LYS A 181 2.14 7.90 -13.71
C LYS A 181 1.95 9.17 -12.90
N GLN A 182 2.88 9.46 -12.02
CA GLN A 182 2.89 10.66 -11.20
C GLN A 182 3.89 11.68 -11.73
N ARG A 183 3.52 12.95 -11.76
CA ARG A 183 4.38 14.04 -12.22
C ARG A 183 4.17 15.27 -11.34
N ILE A 184 5.24 16.04 -11.13
CA ILE A 184 5.21 17.32 -10.45
C ILE A 184 5.69 18.39 -11.42
N ILE A 185 4.95 19.48 -11.49
CA ILE A 185 5.31 20.67 -12.25
C ILE A 185 5.56 21.78 -11.23
N ASN A 186 6.81 22.20 -11.13
CA ASN A 186 7.22 23.29 -10.27
C ASN A 186 7.34 24.57 -11.11
N SER A 187 6.43 25.52 -10.89
CA SER A 187 6.44 26.83 -11.57
C SER A 187 7.11 27.93 -10.74
N THR A 188 7.88 27.55 -9.71
CA THR A 188 8.59 28.48 -8.83
C THR A 188 10.09 28.50 -9.16
N ASP A 189 10.80 29.48 -8.64
CA ASP A 189 12.28 29.58 -8.76
C ASP A 189 13.04 28.75 -7.71
N LYS A 190 12.32 28.00 -6.85
CA LYS A 190 12.91 27.21 -5.76
C LYS A 190 13.00 25.73 -6.14
N THR A 191 13.97 25.04 -5.56
CA THR A 191 14.10 23.58 -5.65
C THR A 191 13.46 22.94 -4.44
N TYR A 192 12.72 21.83 -4.66
CA TYR A 192 12.05 21.07 -3.63
C TYR A 192 12.30 19.58 -3.85
N ASP A 193 12.37 18.84 -2.75
CA ASP A 193 12.53 17.39 -2.77
C ASP A 193 11.18 16.72 -2.48
N PHE A 194 10.79 15.83 -3.38
CA PHE A 194 9.57 15.04 -3.28
C PHE A 194 9.88 13.56 -3.47
N TYR A 195 9.13 12.74 -2.75
CA TYR A 195 9.13 11.29 -2.89
C TYR A 195 7.73 10.81 -3.25
N SER A 196 7.63 9.77 -4.06
CA SER A 196 6.35 9.14 -4.36
C SER A 196 6.09 7.99 -3.40
N TYR A 197 4.82 7.75 -3.09
CA TYR A 197 4.39 6.56 -2.38
C TYR A 197 3.19 5.91 -3.06
N GLY A 198 3.01 4.62 -2.81
CA GLY A 198 1.78 3.88 -3.07
C GLY A 198 1.41 3.10 -1.81
N GLN A 199 0.12 2.96 -1.55
CA GLN A 199 -0.38 2.18 -0.43
C GLN A 199 -1.67 1.45 -0.77
N ILE A 200 -1.82 0.28 -0.20
CA ILE A 200 -3.05 -0.50 -0.18
C ILE A 200 -3.57 -0.44 1.25
N ILE A 201 -4.84 -0.05 1.42
CA ILE A 201 -5.48 0.09 2.72
C ILE A 201 -6.62 -0.89 2.79
N ARG A 202 -6.69 -1.63 3.89
CA ARG A 202 -7.77 -2.56 4.18
C ARG A 202 -8.23 -2.40 5.63
N ASN A 203 -9.52 -2.13 5.81
CA ASN A 203 -10.08 -1.86 7.13
C ASN A 203 -10.36 -3.12 7.95
N LYS A 204 -10.63 -4.24 7.27
CA LYS A 204 -11.06 -5.49 7.90
C LYS A 204 -10.29 -6.67 7.31
N ILE A 205 -9.84 -7.57 8.19
CA ILE A 205 -9.37 -8.89 7.77
C ILE A 205 -10.57 -9.65 7.19
N PRO A 206 -10.43 -10.31 6.02
CA PRO A 206 -11.49 -11.11 5.45
C PRO A 206 -11.86 -12.25 6.38
N GLU A 207 -13.14 -12.65 6.35
CA GLU A 207 -13.58 -13.85 7.09
C GLU A 207 -12.96 -15.08 6.40
N ILE A 208 -12.07 -15.76 7.11
CA ILE A 208 -11.40 -16.96 6.63
C ILE A 208 -12.46 -18.07 6.55
N SER A 209 -12.76 -18.52 5.33
CA SER A 209 -13.54 -19.75 5.17
C SER A 209 -12.65 -20.95 5.60
N ASN A 210 -13.19 -21.90 6.37
CA ASN A 210 -12.51 -23.10 6.92
C ASN A 210 -11.86 -24.05 5.88
N PHE A 211 -11.41 -23.54 4.75
CA PHE A 211 -10.66 -24.27 3.75
C PHE A 211 -9.17 -24.01 3.90
N TYR A 212 -8.38 -25.00 3.62
CA TYR A 212 -6.93 -24.90 3.59
C TYR A 212 -6.51 -23.84 2.55
N ILE A 213 -6.00 -22.73 3.05
CA ILE A 213 -5.47 -21.62 2.26
C ILE A 213 -3.96 -21.62 2.48
N LEU A 214 -3.19 -21.45 1.40
CA LEU A 214 -1.73 -21.47 1.49
C LEU A 214 -1.18 -20.24 2.20
N HIS A 215 -1.71 -19.06 1.86
CA HIS A 215 -1.32 -17.78 2.45
C HIS A 215 -2.45 -16.75 2.27
N GLU A 216 -2.73 -16.00 3.30
CA GLU A 216 -3.56 -14.78 3.30
C GLU A 216 -2.87 -13.71 4.12
N GLY A 217 -2.60 -12.55 3.52
CA GLY A 217 -1.88 -11.47 4.17
C GLY A 217 -1.03 -10.66 3.19
N LEU A 218 0.07 -10.11 3.67
CA LEU A 218 1.02 -9.39 2.85
C LEU A 218 1.87 -10.38 2.05
N LEU A 219 1.92 -10.16 0.76
CA LEU A 219 2.75 -10.90 -0.18
C LEU A 219 3.66 -9.93 -0.93
N ALA A 220 4.94 -10.21 -0.98
CA ALA A 220 5.89 -9.37 -1.70
C ALA A 220 7.03 -10.19 -2.31
N THR A 221 7.62 -9.66 -3.37
CA THR A 221 8.94 -10.08 -3.83
C THR A 221 9.85 -8.86 -3.79
N LEU A 222 10.86 -8.89 -2.94
CA LEU A 222 11.81 -7.80 -2.73
C LEU A 222 13.23 -8.32 -2.96
N ASP A 223 13.93 -7.74 -3.95
CA ASP A 223 15.29 -8.16 -4.35
C ASP A 223 15.41 -9.67 -4.63
N ASP A 224 14.41 -10.24 -5.32
CA ASP A 224 14.26 -11.65 -5.67
C ASP A 224 13.95 -12.59 -4.46
N GLU A 225 13.67 -12.05 -3.28
CA GLU A 225 13.24 -12.79 -2.09
C GLU A 225 11.72 -12.73 -1.96
N LEU A 226 11.06 -13.88 -1.79
CA LEU A 226 9.64 -13.98 -1.47
C LEU A 226 9.43 -13.66 0.01
N ILE A 227 8.45 -12.82 0.31
CA ILE A 227 8.04 -12.43 1.64
C ILE A 227 6.55 -12.70 1.76
N GLU A 228 6.20 -13.44 2.80
CA GLU A 228 4.84 -13.80 3.17
C GLU A 228 4.66 -13.48 4.65
N GLU A 229 3.76 -12.56 4.96
CA GLU A 229 3.43 -12.15 6.33
C GLU A 229 1.92 -12.28 6.52
N ASP A 230 1.51 -13.16 7.41
CA ASP A 230 0.11 -13.38 7.71
C ASP A 230 -0.54 -12.16 8.37
N TYR A 231 -1.87 -12.05 8.31
CA TYR A 231 -2.59 -10.94 8.91
C TYR A 231 -2.35 -10.81 10.42
N ASP A 232 -2.22 -11.92 11.13
CA ASP A 232 -1.98 -11.91 12.57
C ASP A 232 -0.59 -11.37 12.89
N ASP A 233 0.43 -11.76 12.13
CA ASP A 233 1.82 -11.33 12.33
C ASP A 233 1.97 -9.82 12.10
N ILE A 234 1.37 -9.27 11.03
CA ILE A 234 1.44 -7.82 10.74
C ILE A 234 0.62 -6.96 11.71
N GLN A 235 -0.33 -7.54 12.46
CA GLN A 235 -1.03 -6.83 13.53
C GLN A 235 -0.23 -6.80 14.83
N GLU A 236 0.55 -7.85 15.10
CA GLU A 236 1.39 -7.92 16.29
C GLU A 236 2.65 -7.08 16.15
N GLU A 237 3.27 -7.07 14.98
CA GLU A 237 4.51 -6.33 14.74
C GLU A 237 4.51 -5.66 13.35
N LYS A 238 4.96 -4.40 13.33
CA LYS A 238 5.11 -3.64 12.09
C LYS A 238 6.26 -4.20 11.25
N PHE A 239 5.94 -4.74 10.09
CA PHE A 239 6.94 -5.17 9.12
C PHE A 239 7.50 -3.97 8.32
N SER A 240 8.83 -3.93 8.15
CA SER A 240 9.51 -2.90 7.35
C SER A 240 10.75 -3.47 6.68
N LYS A 241 10.87 -3.30 5.37
CA LYS A 241 12.03 -3.76 4.59
C LYS A 241 12.38 -2.75 3.50
N THR A 242 13.67 -2.50 3.29
CA THR A 242 14.17 -1.68 2.17
C THR A 242 14.61 -2.60 1.04
N SER A 243 14.28 -2.25 -0.20
CA SER A 243 14.58 -3.02 -1.40
C SER A 243 14.94 -2.10 -2.56
N GLN A 244 15.72 -2.60 -3.50
CA GLN A 244 16.08 -1.90 -4.75
C GLN A 244 15.06 -2.17 -5.87
N LYS A 245 14.38 -3.32 -5.82
CA LYS A 245 13.38 -3.73 -6.80
C LYS A 245 12.38 -4.70 -6.16
N GLY A 246 11.21 -4.77 -6.74
CA GLY A 246 10.19 -5.71 -6.29
C GLY A 246 8.77 -5.21 -6.48
N TRP A 247 7.85 -5.93 -5.91
CA TRP A 247 6.45 -5.59 -5.81
C TRP A 247 5.90 -6.05 -4.46
N LEU A 248 4.81 -5.49 -4.04
CA LEU A 248 4.07 -5.90 -2.85
C LEU A 248 2.57 -5.84 -3.10
N GLY A 249 1.84 -6.61 -2.33
CA GLY A 249 0.39 -6.67 -2.41
C GLY A 249 -0.23 -7.31 -1.18
N ILE A 250 -1.55 -7.38 -1.18
CA ILE A 250 -2.34 -8.14 -0.21
C ILE A 250 -2.96 -9.32 -0.95
N SER A 251 -2.69 -10.52 -0.46
CA SER A 251 -3.20 -11.78 -1.00
C SER A 251 -4.36 -12.28 -0.15
N ASP A 252 -5.42 -12.67 -0.82
CA ASP A 252 -6.55 -13.40 -0.26
C ASP A 252 -6.72 -14.73 -1.00
N LYS A 253 -7.69 -15.53 -0.58
CA LYS A 253 -7.96 -16.85 -1.17
C LYS A 253 -8.02 -16.88 -2.70
N PHE A 254 -8.54 -15.83 -3.35
CA PHE A 254 -8.78 -15.82 -4.80
C PHE A 254 -8.14 -14.60 -5.50
N TRP A 255 -7.73 -13.59 -4.75
CA TRP A 255 -7.33 -12.29 -5.28
C TRP A 255 -6.02 -11.82 -4.66
N ILE A 256 -5.24 -11.14 -5.45
CA ILE A 256 -4.10 -10.34 -5.00
C ILE A 256 -4.28 -8.91 -5.52
N THR A 257 -4.06 -7.95 -4.65
CA THR A 257 -4.13 -6.52 -4.98
C THR A 257 -2.78 -5.89 -4.79
#